data_e77278e88bcbfaabb21b72bddaeaed2b
#
_entry.id   e77278e88bcbfaabb21b72bddaeaed2b
#
_cell.length_a   1.000
_cell.length_b   1.000
_cell.length_c   1.000
_cell.angle_alpha   90.00
_cell.angle_beta   90.00
_cell.angle_gamma   90.00
#
_symmetry.space_group_name_H-M   'P 1'
#
loop_
_entity.id
_entity.type
_entity.pdbx_description
1 polymer ?
#
loop_
_entity_poly.entity_id
_entity_poly.type
_entity_poly.pdbx_seq_one_letter_code
_entity_poly.pdbx_strand_id
1 'polypeptide(L)'
;MELTILGSGCGIPSLEKGAPGHLIVVDNEPLPFDSGSGTLRRLLTAGIDYKQLNHVFYTHTHSDHTSDLIPLIQALRTTPNYHRKDKLTVYGPDGFSDFVKLLAEGFGSWLLEPNYPLEFRDLNKNTLKFKNWTIKTSPVQHSRAAIAYRVESKKGHSICYSGDTDYCTEIIDLAKNVDVLILECSFPDNRKVMGHLTPSYAAEIAARSECKHLILTHLYPPFEEIEAEINSKCPKIFSGKISIAHDFMKLTFES
;
A
#
# COMPACT_ATOMS: atom_id res chain seq x y z
N MET A 1 -6.83 12.96 -9.08
CA MET A 1 -6.21 11.84 -8.33
C MET A 1 -6.40 10.57 -9.13
N GLU A 2 -5.41 9.69 -9.16
CA GLU A 2 -5.48 8.39 -9.85
C GLU A 2 -4.96 7.30 -8.93
N LEU A 3 -5.54 6.11 -9.02
CA LEU A 3 -5.07 4.88 -8.35
C LEU A 3 -4.69 3.85 -9.42
N THR A 4 -3.55 3.22 -9.25
CA THR A 4 -3.16 2.01 -10.00
C THR A 4 -2.74 0.92 -9.01
N ILE A 5 -3.36 -0.25 -9.09
CA ILE A 5 -2.91 -1.45 -8.38
C ILE A 5 -1.72 -2.02 -9.15
N LEU A 6 -0.51 -1.87 -8.64
CA LEU A 6 0.69 -2.39 -9.30
C LEU A 6 0.80 -3.90 -9.11
N GLY A 7 0.45 -4.41 -7.93
CA GLY A 7 0.40 -5.82 -7.62
C GLY A 7 -0.71 -6.11 -6.63
N SER A 8 -1.57 -7.07 -6.96
CA SER A 8 -2.80 -7.42 -6.24
C SER A 8 -2.68 -8.71 -5.43
N GLY A 9 -1.54 -9.39 -5.49
CA GLY A 9 -1.26 -10.65 -4.80
C GLY A 9 -0.69 -10.46 -3.40
N CYS A 10 -0.10 -11.53 -2.88
CA CYS A 10 0.46 -11.66 -1.54
C CYS A 10 1.91 -12.20 -1.62
N GLY A 11 2.46 -12.70 -0.51
CA GLY A 11 3.79 -13.29 -0.45
C GLY A 11 3.97 -14.61 -1.21
N ILE A 12 2.89 -15.22 -1.69
CA ILE A 12 2.95 -16.44 -2.50
C ILE A 12 3.11 -16.08 -3.98
N PRO A 13 4.19 -16.51 -4.66
CA PRO A 13 4.41 -16.21 -6.06
C PRO A 13 3.26 -16.70 -6.96
N SER A 14 2.82 -15.84 -7.87
CA SER A 14 1.79 -16.15 -8.88
C SER A 14 2.18 -15.52 -10.22
N LEU A 15 1.77 -16.16 -11.31
CA LEU A 15 1.89 -15.58 -12.66
C LEU A 15 0.84 -14.49 -12.91
N GLU A 16 -0.27 -14.53 -12.18
CA GLU A 16 -1.44 -13.66 -12.39
C GLU A 16 -1.43 -12.43 -11.50
N LYS A 17 -0.90 -12.55 -10.27
CA LYS A 17 -0.94 -11.51 -9.24
C LYS A 17 0.47 -11.23 -8.73
N GLY A 18 0.96 -10.02 -8.97
CA GLY A 18 2.25 -9.56 -8.41
C GLY A 18 2.16 -9.29 -6.92
N ALA A 19 3.31 -9.27 -6.24
CA ALA A 19 3.41 -8.92 -4.84
C ALA A 19 2.83 -7.51 -4.55
N PRO A 20 2.39 -7.22 -3.32
CA PRO A 20 1.68 -5.99 -2.97
C PRO A 20 2.41 -4.72 -3.40
N GLY A 21 1.69 -3.84 -4.06
CA GLY A 21 2.15 -2.53 -4.44
C GLY A 21 1.02 -1.70 -5.05
N HIS A 22 0.86 -0.48 -4.57
CA HIS A 22 -0.18 0.44 -5.03
C HIS A 22 0.43 1.79 -5.37
N LEU A 23 -0.06 2.43 -6.41
CA LEU A 23 0.37 3.74 -6.83
C LEU A 23 -0.82 4.71 -6.78
N ILE A 24 -0.69 5.76 -5.99
CA ILE A 24 -1.62 6.89 -6.00
C ILE A 24 -0.89 8.07 -6.62
N VAL A 25 -1.46 8.69 -7.66
CA VAL A 25 -0.94 9.93 -8.24
C VAL A 25 -1.85 11.08 -7.87
N VAL A 26 -1.28 12.12 -7.23
CA VAL A 26 -2.00 13.34 -6.86
C VAL A 26 -1.29 14.54 -7.48
N ASP A 27 -1.98 15.29 -8.35
CA ASP A 27 -1.42 16.45 -9.06
C ASP A 27 -0.05 16.16 -9.71
N ASN A 28 0.05 15.05 -10.43
CA ASN A 28 1.26 14.53 -11.09
C ASN A 28 2.37 14.07 -10.11
N GLU A 29 2.14 14.03 -8.83
CA GLU A 29 3.08 13.48 -7.85
C GLU A 29 2.79 11.99 -7.60
N PRO A 30 3.70 11.07 -7.97
CA PRO A 30 3.53 9.64 -7.77
C PRO A 30 3.88 9.25 -6.33
N LEU A 31 2.96 8.59 -5.68
CA LEU A 31 3.04 8.13 -4.29
C LEU A 31 2.87 6.61 -4.27
N PRO A 32 3.93 5.81 -4.33
CA PRO A 32 3.85 4.36 -4.17
C PRO A 32 3.65 3.98 -2.69
N PHE A 33 2.78 3.01 -2.48
CA PHE A 33 2.49 2.36 -1.21
C PHE A 33 2.82 0.89 -1.32
N ASP A 34 3.72 0.42 -0.48
CA ASP A 34 4.39 -0.87 -0.52
C ASP A 34 5.12 -1.13 -1.85
N SER A 35 6.15 -1.91 -1.80
CA SER A 35 6.91 -2.31 -2.98
C SER A 35 7.43 -3.74 -2.80
N GLY A 36 6.51 -4.68 -2.93
CA GLY A 36 6.86 -6.09 -3.00
C GLY A 36 7.66 -6.41 -4.27
N SER A 37 8.11 -7.65 -4.36
CA SER A 37 9.00 -8.08 -5.45
C SER A 37 8.44 -7.78 -6.84
N GLY A 38 9.22 -7.05 -7.65
CA GLY A 38 8.87 -6.65 -9.01
C GLY A 38 8.07 -5.35 -9.14
N THR A 39 7.72 -4.69 -8.04
CA THR A 39 6.95 -3.43 -8.04
C THR A 39 7.71 -2.31 -8.76
N LEU A 40 9.02 -2.22 -8.61
CA LEU A 40 9.83 -1.21 -9.30
C LEU A 40 9.72 -1.34 -10.84
N ARG A 41 9.72 -2.56 -11.36
CA ARG A 41 9.48 -2.81 -12.78
C ARG A 41 8.03 -2.47 -13.19
N ARG A 42 7.06 -2.75 -12.31
CA ARG A 42 5.64 -2.47 -12.56
C ARG A 42 5.33 -0.98 -12.56
N LEU A 43 6.06 -0.16 -11.79
CA LEU A 43 6.01 1.30 -11.88
C LEU A 43 6.36 1.77 -13.31
N LEU A 44 7.43 1.26 -13.90
CA LEU A 44 7.81 1.57 -15.29
C LEU A 44 6.72 1.14 -16.28
N THR A 45 6.12 -0.04 -16.08
CA THR A 45 5.00 -0.51 -16.92
C THR A 45 3.77 0.40 -16.80
N ALA A 46 3.54 0.97 -15.61
CA ALA A 46 2.48 1.94 -15.36
C ALA A 46 2.80 3.35 -15.91
N GLY A 47 3.97 3.55 -16.50
CA GLY A 47 4.41 4.82 -17.07
C GLY A 47 5.08 5.77 -16.08
N ILE A 48 5.44 5.29 -14.88
CA ILE A 48 6.12 6.09 -13.86
C ILE A 48 7.60 5.72 -13.81
N ASP A 49 8.46 6.71 -14.09
CA ASP A 49 9.90 6.56 -13.89
C ASP A 49 10.22 6.64 -12.38
N TYR A 50 10.92 5.64 -11.84
CA TYR A 50 11.33 5.63 -10.43
C TYR A 50 12.14 6.86 -10.03
N LYS A 51 12.78 7.54 -10.97
CA LYS A 51 13.50 8.81 -10.73
C LYS A 51 12.59 9.98 -10.31
N GLN A 52 11.28 9.89 -10.56
CA GLN A 52 10.29 10.89 -10.17
C GLN A 52 9.81 10.73 -8.72
N LEU A 53 10.12 9.60 -8.07
CA LEU A 53 9.64 9.31 -6.72
C LEU A 53 10.36 10.20 -5.69
N ASN A 54 9.62 11.02 -4.96
CA ASN A 54 10.11 11.79 -3.82
C ASN A 54 9.63 11.23 -2.49
N HIS A 55 8.53 10.49 -2.50
CA HIS A 55 7.91 9.87 -1.34
C HIS A 55 7.56 8.41 -1.63
N VAL A 56 7.88 7.51 -0.70
CA VAL A 56 7.53 6.09 -0.75
C VAL A 56 7.02 5.68 0.62
N PHE A 57 5.94 4.90 0.67
CA PHE A 57 5.24 4.57 1.90
C PHE A 57 5.15 3.06 2.10
N TYR A 58 5.53 2.58 3.28
CA TYR A 58 5.46 1.17 3.66
C TYR A 58 4.48 0.99 4.81
N THR A 59 3.60 -0.01 4.68
CA THR A 59 2.62 -0.34 5.71
C THR A 59 3.23 -1.12 6.85
N HIS A 60 4.14 -2.04 6.55
CA HIS A 60 4.87 -2.87 7.52
C HIS A 60 6.13 -3.46 6.88
N THR A 61 6.86 -4.32 7.61
CA THR A 61 8.21 -4.76 7.22
C THR A 61 8.28 -6.17 6.62
N HIS A 62 7.15 -6.84 6.32
CA HIS A 62 7.19 -8.13 5.66
C HIS A 62 7.81 -8.03 4.25
N SER A 63 8.47 -9.09 3.84
CA SER A 63 9.27 -9.10 2.61
C SER A 63 8.45 -8.87 1.35
N ASP A 64 7.22 -9.37 1.29
CA ASP A 64 6.33 -9.17 0.15
C ASP A 64 5.84 -7.74 0.00
N HIS A 65 5.99 -6.89 1.03
CA HIS A 65 5.70 -5.46 0.98
C HIS A 65 6.95 -4.59 0.80
N THR A 66 8.17 -5.10 1.09
CA THR A 66 9.40 -4.28 1.15
C THR A 66 10.52 -4.73 0.24
N SER A 67 10.40 -5.85 -0.50
CA SER A 67 11.49 -6.45 -1.28
C SER A 67 12.13 -5.50 -2.29
N ASP A 68 11.39 -4.58 -2.89
CA ASP A 68 11.92 -3.63 -3.89
C ASP A 68 12.45 -2.32 -3.28
N LEU A 69 12.46 -2.15 -1.95
CA LEU A 69 13.09 -0.99 -1.29
C LEU A 69 14.59 -0.89 -1.62
N ILE A 70 15.32 -1.97 -1.47
CA ILE A 70 16.76 -2.02 -1.74
C ILE A 70 17.05 -1.79 -3.24
N PRO A 71 16.40 -2.50 -4.18
CA PRO A 71 16.50 -2.22 -5.60
C PRO A 71 16.19 -0.78 -5.99
N LEU A 72 15.19 -0.12 -5.36
CA LEU A 72 14.88 1.28 -5.63
C LEU A 72 16.04 2.20 -5.24
N ILE A 73 16.55 2.07 -4.01
CA ILE A 73 17.67 2.89 -3.53
C ILE A 73 18.91 2.67 -4.40
N GLN A 74 19.20 1.42 -4.75
CA GLN A 74 20.30 1.07 -5.64
C GLN A 74 20.13 1.66 -7.05
N ALA A 75 18.94 1.54 -7.66
CA ALA A 75 18.68 2.07 -8.99
C ALA A 75 18.87 3.60 -9.03
N LEU A 76 18.34 4.34 -8.05
CA LEU A 76 18.52 5.78 -7.95
C LEU A 76 19.99 6.19 -7.79
N ARG A 77 20.80 5.35 -7.11
CA ARG A 77 22.23 5.59 -6.88
C ARG A 77 23.09 5.28 -8.10
N THR A 78 22.74 4.23 -8.88
CA THR A 78 23.65 3.66 -9.90
C THR A 78 23.20 3.90 -11.34
N THR A 79 22.06 4.55 -11.57
CA THR A 79 21.61 4.85 -12.94
C THR A 79 22.64 5.71 -13.69
N PRO A 80 23.16 5.26 -14.86
CA PRO A 80 24.17 5.99 -15.62
C PRO A 80 23.68 7.39 -16.01
N ASN A 81 24.56 8.39 -15.89
CA ASN A 81 24.28 9.80 -16.26
C ASN A 81 23.10 10.45 -15.48
N TYR A 82 22.73 9.87 -14.35
CA TYR A 82 21.72 10.40 -13.45
C TYR A 82 22.33 10.71 -12.09
N HIS A 83 22.15 11.94 -11.63
CA HIS A 83 22.56 12.40 -10.30
C HIS A 83 21.36 13.01 -9.61
N ARG A 84 20.76 12.24 -8.70
CA ARG A 84 19.61 12.71 -7.94
C ARG A 84 19.98 13.86 -7.02
N LYS A 85 19.25 14.97 -7.10
CA LYS A 85 19.40 16.14 -6.24
C LYS A 85 18.25 16.27 -5.24
N ASP A 86 17.08 15.82 -5.64
CA ASP A 86 15.88 15.89 -4.80
C ASP A 86 15.93 14.83 -3.70
N LYS A 87 15.43 15.18 -2.54
CA LYS A 87 15.35 14.25 -1.41
C LYS A 87 14.34 13.14 -1.70
N LEU A 88 14.73 11.90 -1.43
CA LEU A 88 13.82 10.77 -1.27
C LEU A 88 13.47 10.63 0.21
N THR A 89 12.20 10.66 0.54
CA THR A 89 11.72 10.34 1.89
C THR A 89 10.95 9.02 1.84
N VAL A 90 11.41 8.07 2.63
CA VAL A 90 10.78 6.74 2.78
C VAL A 90 10.10 6.69 4.13
N TYR A 91 8.82 6.38 4.13
CA TYR A 91 7.99 6.33 5.33
C TYR A 91 7.64 4.87 5.65
N GLY A 92 7.62 4.54 6.93
CA GLY A 92 7.17 3.23 7.41
C GLY A 92 6.63 3.31 8.84
N PRO A 93 6.18 2.21 9.44
CA PRO A 93 5.70 2.17 10.80
C PRO A 93 6.82 2.40 11.82
N ASP A 94 6.47 2.53 13.09
CA ASP A 94 7.43 2.60 14.20
C ASP A 94 8.48 1.48 14.10
N GLY A 95 9.78 1.85 14.16
CA GLY A 95 10.92 0.93 14.03
C GLY A 95 11.32 0.61 12.58
N PHE A 96 10.69 1.23 11.57
CA PHE A 96 11.07 1.04 10.16
C PHE A 96 12.50 1.52 9.88
N SER A 97 12.90 2.65 10.47
CA SER A 97 14.28 3.15 10.35
C SER A 97 15.31 2.17 10.91
N ASP A 98 15.01 1.48 12.00
CA ASP A 98 15.89 0.46 12.57
C ASP A 98 15.91 -0.81 11.72
N PHE A 99 14.78 -1.21 11.14
CA PHE A 99 14.73 -2.29 10.15
C PHE A 99 15.67 -2.01 8.96
N VAL A 100 15.68 -0.78 8.43
CA VAL A 100 16.58 -0.41 7.32
C VAL A 100 18.05 -0.42 7.74
N LYS A 101 18.37 -0.03 8.99
CA LYS A 101 19.74 -0.15 9.53
C LYS A 101 20.20 -1.61 9.57
N LEU A 102 19.34 -2.54 10.01
CA LEU A 102 19.64 -3.97 9.98
C LEU A 102 19.88 -4.48 8.55
N LEU A 103 19.11 -4.02 7.57
CA LEU A 103 19.35 -4.35 6.17
C LEU A 103 20.72 -3.81 5.69
N ALA A 104 21.11 -2.62 6.15
CA ALA A 104 22.37 -2.00 5.78
C ALA A 104 23.58 -2.75 6.37
N GLU A 105 23.45 -3.46 7.48
CA GLU A 105 24.49 -4.36 7.99
C GLU A 105 24.83 -5.48 6.99
N GLY A 106 23.82 -5.99 6.27
CA GLY A 106 24.01 -7.04 5.27
C GLY A 106 24.37 -6.53 3.87
N PHE A 107 23.72 -5.44 3.42
CA PHE A 107 23.88 -4.91 2.06
C PHE A 107 24.94 -3.83 1.93
N GLY A 108 25.38 -3.23 3.03
CA GLY A 108 26.38 -2.17 3.09
C GLY A 108 25.79 -0.78 3.40
N SER A 109 26.63 0.11 3.91
CA SER A 109 26.26 1.48 4.38
C SER A 109 25.68 2.36 3.27
N TRP A 110 25.93 2.04 2.00
CA TRP A 110 25.35 2.77 0.87
C TRP A 110 23.81 2.79 0.87
N LEU A 111 23.18 1.87 1.58
CA LEU A 111 21.72 1.82 1.73
C LEU A 111 21.20 3.00 2.56
N LEU A 112 22.00 3.50 3.50
CA LEU A 112 21.67 4.63 4.35
C LEU A 112 22.21 5.96 3.77
N GLU A 113 23.33 5.90 3.04
CA GLU A 113 24.04 7.04 2.47
C GLU A 113 24.31 6.84 0.97
N PRO A 114 23.25 6.90 0.12
CA PRO A 114 23.36 6.48 -1.29
C PRO A 114 23.84 7.56 -2.25
N ASN A 115 24.64 8.56 -1.86
CA ASN A 115 25.12 9.69 -2.66
C ASN A 115 24.05 10.70 -3.13
N TYR A 116 22.87 10.65 -2.54
CA TYR A 116 21.79 11.63 -2.70
C TYR A 116 21.04 11.80 -1.37
N PRO A 117 20.27 12.90 -1.20
CA PRO A 117 19.52 13.09 0.03
C PRO A 117 18.46 12.01 0.23
N LEU A 118 18.62 11.20 1.28
CA LEU A 118 17.69 10.13 1.68
C LEU A 118 17.29 10.33 3.14
N GLU A 119 16.00 10.15 3.42
CA GLU A 119 15.47 10.23 4.78
C GLU A 119 14.50 9.06 5.02
N PHE A 120 14.64 8.38 6.16
CA PHE A 120 13.67 7.42 6.66
C PHE A 120 12.87 8.04 7.79
N ARG A 121 11.55 7.91 7.75
CA ARG A 121 10.63 8.45 8.76
C ARG A 121 9.71 7.39 9.30
N ASP A 122 9.78 7.18 10.60
CA ASP A 122 8.85 6.32 11.31
C ASP A 122 7.54 7.07 11.57
N LEU A 123 6.43 6.39 11.32
CA LEU A 123 5.07 6.90 11.49
C LEU A 123 4.26 5.98 12.40
N ASN A 124 3.32 6.59 13.12
CA ASN A 124 2.33 5.89 13.93
C ASN A 124 0.94 6.49 13.63
N LYS A 125 0.36 7.24 14.55
CA LYS A 125 -0.86 8.00 14.31
C LYS A 125 -0.50 9.45 13.97
N ASN A 126 -0.27 9.71 12.68
CA ASN A 126 0.24 10.98 12.19
C ASN A 126 -0.69 11.64 11.17
N THR A 127 -0.50 12.94 11.00
CA THR A 127 -1.05 13.71 9.88
C THR A 127 0.07 14.53 9.25
N LEU A 128 0.40 14.22 8.00
CA LEU A 128 1.42 14.92 7.22
C LEU A 128 0.71 15.75 6.15
N LYS A 129 0.99 17.05 6.11
CA LYS A 129 0.40 17.98 5.13
C LYS A 129 1.43 18.36 4.09
N PHE A 130 1.08 18.17 2.83
CA PHE A 130 1.87 18.57 1.67
C PHE A 130 1.14 19.66 0.89
N LYS A 131 1.77 20.17 -0.17
CA LYS A 131 1.21 21.28 -0.95
C LYS A 131 -0.19 20.99 -1.49
N ASN A 132 -0.41 19.80 -2.05
CA ASN A 132 -1.64 19.44 -2.78
C ASN A 132 -2.39 18.25 -2.18
N TRP A 133 -1.85 17.61 -1.17
CA TRP A 133 -2.42 16.42 -0.54
C TRP A 133 -2.05 16.35 0.95
N THR A 134 -2.76 15.48 1.65
CA THR A 134 -2.53 15.16 3.06
C THR A 134 -2.50 13.66 3.21
N ILE A 135 -1.61 13.14 4.06
CA ILE A 135 -1.63 11.75 4.53
C ILE A 135 -2.00 11.74 6.01
N LYS A 136 -2.92 10.83 6.36
CA LYS A 136 -3.20 10.41 7.73
C LYS A 136 -2.83 8.95 7.86
N THR A 137 -2.25 8.58 9.00
CA THR A 137 -1.90 7.20 9.32
C THR A 137 -2.56 6.76 10.61
N SER A 138 -2.77 5.47 10.75
CA SER A 138 -3.23 4.85 11.98
C SER A 138 -2.61 3.46 12.12
N PRO A 139 -2.17 3.05 13.32
CA PRO A 139 -1.80 1.67 13.57
C PRO A 139 -2.95 0.73 13.23
N VAL A 140 -2.62 -0.49 12.79
CA VAL A 140 -3.56 -1.58 12.53
C VAL A 140 -3.06 -2.88 13.15
N GLN A 141 -3.92 -3.90 13.19
CA GLN A 141 -3.60 -5.17 13.87
C GLN A 141 -3.05 -6.19 12.88
N HIS A 142 -1.73 -6.33 12.83
CA HIS A 142 -1.08 -7.36 12.01
C HIS A 142 0.21 -7.85 12.66
N SER A 143 1.36 -7.27 12.32
CA SER A 143 2.67 -7.56 12.89
C SER A 143 2.99 -6.62 14.06
N ARG A 144 4.22 -6.68 14.58
CA ARG A 144 4.67 -5.83 15.71
C ARG A 144 4.39 -4.34 15.50
N ALA A 145 4.57 -3.87 14.28
CA ALA A 145 4.21 -2.53 13.87
C ALA A 145 3.68 -2.57 12.44
N ALA A 146 2.43 -2.16 12.27
CA ALA A 146 1.77 -2.03 10.96
C ALA A 146 0.87 -0.79 10.99
N ILE A 147 0.81 -0.07 9.88
CA ILE A 147 0.01 1.15 9.74
C ILE A 147 -0.77 1.15 8.43
N ALA A 148 -1.98 1.69 8.49
CA ALA A 148 -2.77 2.03 7.32
C ALA A 148 -2.55 3.50 6.94
N TYR A 149 -2.82 3.82 5.68
CA TYR A 149 -2.68 5.15 5.11
C TYR A 149 -4.00 5.67 4.54
N ARG A 150 -4.31 6.94 4.80
CA ARG A 150 -5.37 7.68 4.12
C ARG A 150 -4.77 8.87 3.41
N VAL A 151 -4.95 8.93 2.09
CA VAL A 151 -4.53 10.04 1.23
C VAL A 151 -5.74 10.89 0.88
N GLU A 152 -5.64 12.19 1.10
CA GLU A 152 -6.67 13.17 0.76
C GLU A 152 -6.08 14.21 -0.18
N SER A 153 -6.67 14.40 -1.35
CA SER A 153 -6.31 15.50 -2.26
C SER A 153 -7.00 16.81 -1.85
N LYS A 154 -6.44 17.95 -2.20
CA LYS A 154 -7.12 19.25 -2.01
C LYS A 154 -8.45 19.38 -2.77
N LYS A 155 -8.69 18.57 -3.79
CA LYS A 155 -9.94 18.50 -4.53
C LYS A 155 -11.03 17.69 -3.81
N GLY A 156 -10.76 17.15 -2.62
CA GLY A 156 -11.71 16.42 -1.79
C GLY A 156 -11.78 14.92 -2.06
N HIS A 157 -10.97 14.36 -2.97
CA HIS A 157 -10.91 12.91 -3.18
C HIS A 157 -10.05 12.23 -2.11
N SER A 158 -10.43 11.01 -1.73
CA SER A 158 -9.79 10.28 -0.66
C SER A 158 -9.68 8.78 -0.93
N ILE A 159 -8.50 8.23 -0.64
CA ILE A 159 -8.20 6.79 -0.73
C ILE A 159 -7.62 6.35 0.61
N CYS A 160 -8.10 5.23 1.15
CA CYS A 160 -7.51 4.56 2.30
C CYS A 160 -6.97 3.19 1.87
N TYR A 161 -5.74 2.88 2.29
CA TYR A 161 -5.09 1.59 2.08
C TYR A 161 -4.72 0.97 3.43
N SER A 162 -5.18 -0.24 3.68
CA SER A 162 -4.99 -0.91 4.97
C SER A 162 -3.58 -1.44 5.18
N GLY A 163 -2.86 -1.83 4.11
CA GLY A 163 -1.83 -2.85 4.27
C GLY A 163 -2.45 -4.15 4.78
N ASP A 164 -1.66 -4.99 5.41
CA ASP A 164 -2.17 -6.18 6.09
C ASP A 164 -2.73 -5.80 7.46
N THR A 165 -3.90 -6.33 7.78
CA THR A 165 -4.57 -6.04 9.06
C THR A 165 -5.58 -7.12 9.45
N ASP A 166 -5.78 -7.30 10.73
CA ASP A 166 -6.97 -7.93 11.27
C ASP A 166 -8.11 -6.90 11.40
N TYR A 167 -9.28 -7.37 11.79
CA TYR A 167 -10.40 -6.50 12.10
C TYR A 167 -10.10 -5.62 13.31
N CYS A 168 -10.09 -4.31 13.12
CA CYS A 168 -9.86 -3.34 14.17
C CYS A 168 -10.65 -2.04 13.93
N THR A 169 -10.88 -1.28 14.99
CA THR A 169 -11.63 -0.02 14.91
C THR A 169 -10.82 1.08 14.23
N GLU A 170 -9.51 1.01 14.32
CA GLU A 170 -8.59 2.00 13.81
C GLU A 170 -8.67 2.13 12.29
N ILE A 171 -8.82 1.01 11.54
CA ILE A 171 -9.00 1.07 10.08
C ILE A 171 -10.38 1.59 9.71
N ILE A 172 -11.42 1.27 10.49
CA ILE A 172 -12.78 1.79 10.29
C ILE A 172 -12.78 3.32 10.42
N ASP A 173 -12.16 3.83 11.48
CA ASP A 173 -12.09 5.27 11.76
C ASP A 173 -11.25 6.01 10.70
N LEU A 174 -10.11 5.44 10.30
CA LEU A 174 -9.24 6.03 9.28
C LEU A 174 -9.94 6.08 7.91
N ALA A 175 -10.70 5.03 7.57
CA ALA A 175 -11.40 4.88 6.30
C ALA A 175 -12.77 5.59 6.26
N LYS A 176 -13.15 6.33 7.31
CA LYS A 176 -14.48 6.95 7.38
C LYS A 176 -14.76 7.85 6.17
N ASN A 177 -15.87 7.55 5.45
CA ASN A 177 -16.36 8.30 4.29
C ASN A 177 -15.33 8.47 3.15
N VAL A 178 -14.36 7.56 2.96
CA VAL A 178 -13.44 7.64 1.82
C VAL A 178 -14.13 7.27 0.51
N ASP A 179 -13.63 7.83 -0.59
CA ASP A 179 -14.12 7.46 -1.92
C ASP A 179 -13.72 6.02 -2.27
N VAL A 180 -12.49 5.61 -1.91
CA VAL A 180 -11.99 4.25 -2.14
C VAL A 180 -11.31 3.73 -0.88
N LEU A 181 -11.69 2.53 -0.47
CA LEU A 181 -11.05 1.75 0.58
C LEU A 181 -10.42 0.50 -0.06
N ILE A 182 -9.09 0.42 -0.02
CA ILE A 182 -8.33 -0.77 -0.44
C ILE A 182 -8.04 -1.58 0.82
N LEU A 183 -8.67 -2.75 0.92
CA LEU A 183 -8.50 -3.68 2.04
C LEU A 183 -7.86 -4.98 1.58
N GLU A 184 -7.00 -5.53 2.42
CA GLU A 184 -6.64 -6.92 2.30
C GLU A 184 -7.86 -7.83 2.50
N CYS A 185 -7.83 -9.02 1.90
CA CYS A 185 -8.82 -10.08 2.06
C CYS A 185 -8.15 -11.43 1.83
N SER A 186 -7.33 -11.84 2.77
CA SER A 186 -6.33 -12.89 2.54
C SER A 186 -6.88 -14.31 2.59
N PHE A 187 -7.90 -14.56 3.41
CA PHE A 187 -8.37 -15.93 3.68
C PHE A 187 -9.90 -16.02 3.65
N PRO A 188 -10.48 -17.20 3.30
CA PRO A 188 -11.92 -17.39 3.38
C PRO A 188 -12.40 -17.38 4.85
N ASP A 189 -13.69 -17.09 5.06
CA ASP A 189 -14.25 -16.93 6.41
C ASP A 189 -14.06 -18.14 7.33
N ASN A 190 -14.12 -19.35 6.76
CA ASN A 190 -13.97 -20.61 7.51
C ASN A 190 -12.51 -20.96 7.84
N ARG A 191 -11.53 -20.20 7.32
CA ARG A 191 -10.08 -20.38 7.54
C ARG A 191 -9.40 -19.08 7.93
N LYS A 192 -10.08 -18.23 8.70
CA LYS A 192 -9.55 -16.98 9.24
C LYS A 192 -8.19 -17.20 9.91
N VAL A 193 -7.21 -16.38 9.52
CA VAL A 193 -5.87 -16.33 10.14
C VAL A 193 -5.75 -15.02 10.91
N MET A 194 -5.21 -15.09 12.11
CA MET A 194 -4.97 -13.91 12.95
C MET A 194 -4.02 -12.93 12.25
N GLY A 195 -4.34 -11.65 12.28
CA GLY A 195 -3.59 -10.60 11.60
C GLY A 195 -4.03 -10.35 10.17
N HIS A 196 -5.03 -11.08 9.65
CA HIS A 196 -5.57 -10.91 8.30
C HIS A 196 -7.09 -10.88 8.28
N LEU A 197 -7.66 -10.33 7.22
CA LEU A 197 -9.11 -10.24 7.02
C LEU A 197 -9.65 -11.42 6.19
N THR A 198 -10.97 -11.56 6.28
CA THR A 198 -11.79 -12.43 5.46
C THR A 198 -12.87 -11.62 4.75
N PRO A 199 -13.58 -12.16 3.74
CA PRO A 199 -14.61 -11.44 3.01
C PRO A 199 -15.65 -10.77 3.90
N SER A 200 -16.19 -11.48 4.90
CA SER A 200 -17.22 -10.92 5.78
C SER A 200 -16.69 -9.78 6.66
N TYR A 201 -15.50 -9.91 7.22
CA TYR A 201 -14.88 -8.84 8.02
C TYR A 201 -14.51 -7.61 7.17
N ALA A 202 -13.97 -7.82 5.97
CA ALA A 202 -13.67 -6.72 5.06
C ALA A 202 -14.92 -5.94 4.65
N ALA A 203 -16.02 -6.65 4.36
CA ALA A 203 -17.30 -6.02 4.04
C ALA A 203 -17.90 -5.28 5.25
N GLU A 204 -17.75 -5.80 6.47
CA GLU A 204 -18.20 -5.12 7.69
C GLU A 204 -17.40 -3.83 7.94
N ILE A 205 -16.08 -3.85 7.77
CA ILE A 205 -15.24 -2.64 7.85
C ILE A 205 -15.73 -1.60 6.82
N ALA A 206 -15.97 -2.01 5.57
CA ALA A 206 -16.44 -1.14 4.52
C ALA A 206 -17.81 -0.52 4.85
N ALA A 207 -18.75 -1.32 5.36
CA ALA A 207 -20.07 -0.83 5.78
C ALA A 207 -19.97 0.16 6.94
N ARG A 208 -19.16 -0.14 7.96
CA ARG A 208 -18.99 0.72 9.15
C ARG A 208 -18.21 1.99 8.86
N SER A 209 -17.27 1.95 7.93
CA SER A 209 -16.52 3.14 7.49
C SER A 209 -17.32 4.02 6.52
N GLU A 210 -18.46 3.54 6.01
CA GLU A 210 -19.26 4.27 5.01
C GLU A 210 -18.45 4.67 3.76
N CYS A 211 -17.46 3.84 3.37
CA CYS A 211 -16.70 4.09 2.15
C CYS A 211 -17.61 3.93 0.91
N LYS A 212 -17.26 4.60 -0.19
CA LYS A 212 -18.09 4.51 -1.42
C LYS A 212 -17.74 3.29 -2.28
N HIS A 213 -16.48 2.90 -2.31
CA HIS A 213 -15.97 1.80 -3.12
C HIS A 213 -14.96 0.98 -2.32
N LEU A 214 -15.26 -0.30 -2.11
CA LEU A 214 -14.37 -1.29 -1.53
C LEU A 214 -13.59 -2.02 -2.63
N ILE A 215 -12.26 -2.02 -2.56
CA ILE A 215 -11.38 -2.82 -3.41
C ILE A 215 -10.68 -3.84 -2.52
N LEU A 216 -10.87 -5.13 -2.81
CA LEU A 216 -10.28 -6.23 -2.06
C LEU A 216 -9.03 -6.74 -2.76
N THR A 217 -7.93 -6.85 -2.03
CA THR A 217 -6.58 -7.21 -2.52
C THR A 217 -5.92 -8.23 -1.60
N HIS A 218 -4.69 -8.63 -1.89
CA HIS A 218 -3.87 -9.51 -1.05
C HIS A 218 -4.48 -10.89 -0.81
N LEU A 219 -5.18 -11.43 -1.82
CA LEU A 219 -5.80 -12.75 -1.73
C LEU A 219 -4.73 -13.85 -1.74
N TYR A 220 -4.83 -14.81 -0.82
CA TYR A 220 -4.00 -16.02 -0.82
C TYR A 220 -4.61 -17.11 -1.69
N PRO A 221 -3.79 -17.94 -2.35
CA PRO A 221 -4.31 -19.08 -3.10
C PRO A 221 -4.93 -20.16 -2.17
N PRO A 222 -5.97 -20.88 -2.60
CA PRO A 222 -6.63 -20.74 -3.90
C PRO A 222 -7.56 -19.52 -3.95
N PHE A 223 -7.34 -18.64 -4.93
CA PHE A 223 -8.05 -17.36 -5.04
C PHE A 223 -9.55 -17.54 -5.25
N GLU A 224 -9.96 -18.56 -5.98
CA GLU A 224 -11.33 -18.80 -6.43
C GLU A 224 -12.29 -18.96 -5.26
N GLU A 225 -11.84 -19.57 -4.16
CA GLU A 225 -12.67 -19.76 -2.97
C GLU A 225 -12.98 -18.42 -2.30
N ILE A 226 -11.95 -17.55 -2.16
CA ILE A 226 -12.11 -16.21 -1.57
C ILE A 226 -12.98 -15.34 -2.48
N GLU A 227 -12.74 -15.38 -3.80
CA GLU A 227 -13.52 -14.63 -4.80
C GLU A 227 -14.99 -15.04 -4.80
N ALA A 228 -15.28 -16.35 -4.67
CA ALA A 228 -16.65 -16.86 -4.55
C ALA A 228 -17.33 -16.34 -3.28
N GLU A 229 -16.63 -16.31 -2.14
CA GLU A 229 -17.15 -15.73 -0.90
C GLU A 229 -17.35 -14.21 -0.99
N ILE A 230 -16.41 -13.48 -1.59
CA ILE A 230 -16.54 -12.05 -1.84
C ILE A 230 -17.83 -11.78 -2.62
N ASN A 231 -18.01 -12.47 -3.74
CA ASN A 231 -19.17 -12.26 -4.62
C ASN A 231 -20.50 -12.65 -3.97
N SER A 232 -20.53 -13.64 -3.08
CA SER A 232 -21.77 -14.13 -2.46
C SER A 232 -22.11 -13.48 -1.12
N LYS A 233 -21.12 -13.07 -0.33
CA LYS A 233 -21.29 -12.58 1.05
C LYS A 233 -21.19 -11.05 1.14
N CYS A 234 -20.17 -10.44 0.53
CA CYS A 234 -19.92 -9.01 0.70
C CYS A 234 -21.10 -8.10 0.28
N PRO A 235 -21.83 -8.36 -0.84
CA PRO A 235 -22.97 -7.55 -1.23
C PRO A 235 -24.16 -7.59 -0.25
N LYS A 236 -24.19 -8.59 0.64
CA LYS A 236 -25.23 -8.69 1.69
C LYS A 236 -24.92 -7.84 2.91
N ILE A 237 -23.65 -7.44 3.08
CA ILE A 237 -23.14 -6.70 4.24
C ILE A 237 -22.89 -5.24 3.87
N PHE A 238 -22.30 -5.00 2.71
CA PHE A 238 -21.95 -3.67 2.21
C PHE A 238 -22.67 -3.36 0.90
N SER A 239 -23.42 -2.27 0.86
CA SER A 239 -24.24 -1.86 -0.28
C SER A 239 -23.51 -0.98 -1.30
N GLY A 240 -22.29 -0.52 -1.00
CA GLY A 240 -21.48 0.27 -1.91
C GLY A 240 -20.86 -0.56 -3.03
N LYS A 241 -20.06 0.07 -3.87
CA LYS A 241 -19.35 -0.63 -4.95
C LYS A 241 -18.28 -1.56 -4.38
N ILE A 242 -18.20 -2.78 -4.90
CA ILE A 242 -17.19 -3.79 -4.53
C ILE A 242 -16.42 -4.20 -5.79
N SER A 243 -15.11 -4.30 -5.66
CA SER A 243 -14.22 -4.82 -6.72
C SER A 243 -13.17 -5.73 -6.11
N ILE A 244 -12.78 -6.77 -6.83
CA ILE A 244 -11.60 -7.57 -6.56
C ILE A 244 -10.44 -6.98 -7.35
N ALA A 245 -9.33 -6.69 -6.68
CA ALA A 245 -8.17 -6.11 -7.31
C ALA A 245 -7.53 -7.08 -8.31
N HIS A 246 -7.08 -6.54 -9.43
CA HIS A 246 -6.18 -7.20 -10.36
C HIS A 246 -5.02 -6.28 -10.71
N ASP A 247 -3.93 -6.86 -11.17
CA ASP A 247 -2.74 -6.12 -11.56
C ASP A 247 -3.06 -5.09 -12.65
N PHE A 248 -2.53 -3.89 -12.48
CA PHE A 248 -2.75 -2.72 -13.34
C PHE A 248 -4.20 -2.22 -13.41
N MET A 249 -5.08 -2.64 -12.48
CA MET A 249 -6.39 -2.00 -12.31
C MET A 249 -6.20 -0.50 -12.05
N LYS A 250 -6.93 0.34 -12.80
CA LYS A 250 -6.85 1.81 -12.69
C LYS A 250 -8.20 2.41 -12.32
N LEU A 251 -8.15 3.42 -11.44
CA LEU A 251 -9.27 4.32 -11.16
C LEU A 251 -8.80 5.77 -11.29
N THR A 252 -9.59 6.58 -12.01
CA THR A 252 -9.36 8.02 -12.13
C THR A 252 -10.53 8.74 -11.47
N PHE A 253 -10.21 9.70 -10.63
CA PHE A 253 -11.19 10.58 -9.99
C PHE A 253 -11.35 11.83 -10.87
N GLU A 254 -12.56 12.04 -11.33
CA GLU A 254 -12.89 13.22 -12.14
C GLU A 254 -12.74 14.49 -11.30
N SER A 255 -12.34 15.58 -11.96
CA SER A 255 -12.06 16.89 -11.34
C SER A 255 -13.33 17.67 -11.03
#